data_cda4fe3e1979e294539c4c57d1882217
#
_entry.id   cda4fe3e1979e294539c4c57d1882217
#
_cell.length_a   1.000
_cell.length_b   1.000
_cell.length_c   1.000
_cell.angle_alpha   90.00
_cell.angle_beta   90.00
_cell.angle_gamma   90.00
#
_symmetry.space_group_name_H-M   'P 1'
#
loop_
_entity.id
_entity.type
_entity.pdbx_description
1 polymer ?
#
loop_
_entity_poly.entity_id
_entity_poly.type
_entity_poly.pdbx_seq_one_letter_code
_entity_poly.pdbx_strand_id
1 'polypeptide(L)'
;MKKVFILTLLGLAGLTLQAQNKKTVLRFPEVNGYQVLKGDFHQHTVFSDGSVWPTYRVEEAYVEDLDIIAISDHIEYIPKKADIPNTDFNRSYEIAKPIADRYGIILIPAVEITRRMPPGHFNAIGIKDANAFEQFVNKEDRSDTTGLTAALEEAHRQGAFVFWNHPPFQTPENKPTWFPIHEELKNKKLIQGVEVANGRYDKEVFQWALDYDWTIFSNTDVHTTITPRKAVDKGKTSLTLVLAKDRTEESVMEALRDRRTVALFQNVLYGRKEHVEPIVANSINAKMITLNGNYFLEVENLYHFPYEIEILGISEGYKIRNRTFTLNGGEAIGTTVTREKPKSEPVIALRLKLKNVYITPEQNLEIEVPVR
;
A
#
# COMPACT_ATOMS: atom_id res chain seq x y z
N MET A 1 31.06 41.29 61.44
CA MET A 1 30.34 40.03 61.17
C MET A 1 29.85 40.09 59.73
N LYS A 2 30.59 39.44 58.82
CA LYS A 2 30.20 39.36 57.36
C LYS A 2 29.51 38.05 57.13
N LYS A 3 28.22 38.11 56.71
CA LYS A 3 27.45 36.94 56.31
C LYS A 3 27.81 36.60 54.86
N VAL A 4 28.38 35.45 54.66
CA VAL A 4 28.64 34.86 53.36
C VAL A 4 27.36 34.17 52.92
N PHE A 5 26.78 34.58 51.79
CA PHE A 5 25.68 33.88 51.10
C PHE A 5 26.32 32.88 50.11
N ILE A 6 26.15 31.59 50.41
CA ILE A 6 26.48 30.53 49.48
C ILE A 6 25.26 30.37 48.51
N LEU A 7 25.45 30.78 47.28
CA LEU A 7 24.51 30.50 46.18
C LEU A 7 24.74 29.07 45.69
N THR A 8 23.84 28.17 46.00
CA THR A 8 23.86 26.80 45.45
C THR A 8 23.25 26.88 44.04
N LEU A 9 24.12 26.79 43.02
CA LEU A 9 23.68 26.57 41.64
C LEU A 9 23.17 25.12 41.52
N LEU A 10 21.86 24.92 41.51
CA LEU A 10 21.23 23.70 41.04
C LEU A 10 21.37 23.67 39.54
N GLY A 11 22.28 22.82 39.06
CA GLY A 11 22.39 22.49 37.64
C GLY A 11 21.11 21.77 37.20
N LEU A 12 20.28 22.45 36.41
CA LEU A 12 19.29 21.77 35.58
C LEU A 12 20.07 20.92 34.57
N ALA A 13 20.25 19.64 34.90
CA ALA A 13 20.52 18.63 33.89
C ALA A 13 19.34 18.62 32.91
N GLY A 14 19.52 19.26 31.79
CA GLY A 14 18.60 19.18 30.67
C GLY A 14 18.48 17.73 30.24
N LEU A 15 17.43 17.06 30.67
CA LEU A 15 16.93 15.88 30.01
C LEU A 15 16.53 16.33 28.61
N THR A 16 17.48 16.28 27.68
CA THR A 16 17.13 16.20 26.28
C THR A 16 16.37 14.88 26.12
N LEU A 17 15.04 14.93 26.24
CA LEU A 17 14.21 13.95 25.59
C LEU A 17 14.61 14.01 24.13
N GLN A 18 15.46 13.08 23.68
CA GLN A 18 15.46 12.69 22.30
C GLN A 18 14.01 12.23 22.06
N ALA A 19 13.24 13.10 21.41
CA ALA A 19 12.04 12.66 20.74
C ALA A 19 12.54 11.56 19.79
N GLN A 20 12.49 10.31 20.24
CA GLN A 20 12.49 9.20 19.32
C GLN A 20 11.39 9.57 18.34
N ASN A 21 11.75 9.79 17.09
CA ASN A 21 10.79 9.92 16.00
C ASN A 21 9.96 8.63 16.04
N LYS A 22 8.89 8.68 16.82
CA LYS A 22 7.94 7.59 16.90
C LYS A 22 7.36 7.52 15.51
N LYS A 23 7.76 6.51 14.73
CA LYS A 23 7.23 6.30 13.38
C LYS A 23 5.72 6.42 13.49
N THR A 24 5.13 7.29 12.70
CA THR A 24 3.67 7.45 12.68
C THR A 24 3.10 6.13 12.17
N VAL A 25 2.52 5.36 13.06
CA VAL A 25 1.87 4.10 12.73
C VAL A 25 0.67 4.42 11.85
N LEU A 26 0.69 3.97 10.60
CA LEU A 26 -0.41 4.21 9.67
C LEU A 26 -1.58 3.28 10.01
N ARG A 27 -2.66 3.83 10.55
CA ARG A 27 -3.90 3.11 10.86
C ARG A 27 -5.03 3.59 9.98
N PHE A 28 -5.89 2.64 9.59
CA PHE A 28 -7.12 2.87 8.84
C PHE A 28 -8.32 2.35 9.64
N PRO A 29 -9.55 2.85 9.37
CA PRO A 29 -10.75 2.31 9.98
C PRO A 29 -11.06 0.89 9.53
N GLU A 30 -11.75 0.13 10.36
CA GLU A 30 -12.51 -1.02 9.88
C GLU A 30 -13.67 -0.54 9.01
N VAL A 31 -13.91 -1.22 7.90
CA VAL A 31 -14.93 -0.84 6.93
C VAL A 31 -15.76 -2.04 6.49
N ASN A 32 -17.06 -1.96 6.61
CA ASN A 32 -17.99 -3.02 6.16
C ASN A 32 -17.67 -4.42 6.73
N GLY A 33 -17.14 -4.48 7.97
CA GLY A 33 -16.74 -5.72 8.62
C GLY A 33 -15.37 -6.27 8.16
N TYR A 34 -14.58 -5.48 7.44
CA TYR A 34 -13.22 -5.80 7.04
C TYR A 34 -12.21 -4.93 7.79
N GLN A 35 -11.10 -5.53 8.20
CA GLN A 35 -9.89 -4.84 8.64
C GLN A 35 -9.10 -4.38 7.41
N VAL A 36 -8.48 -3.20 7.49
CA VAL A 36 -7.58 -2.70 6.43
C VAL A 36 -6.15 -3.04 6.81
N LEU A 37 -5.61 -4.09 6.20
CA LEU A 37 -4.26 -4.60 6.42
C LEU A 37 -3.28 -4.01 5.40
N LYS A 38 -2.04 -3.76 5.83
CA LYS A 38 -0.96 -3.20 5.01
C LYS A 38 -0.05 -4.31 4.50
N GLY A 39 0.01 -4.49 3.21
CA GLY A 39 0.77 -5.56 2.56
C GLY A 39 1.82 -5.05 1.57
N ASP A 40 2.90 -5.82 1.45
CA ASP A 40 3.87 -5.72 0.37
C ASP A 40 4.10 -7.12 -0.21
N PHE A 41 3.65 -7.33 -1.42
CA PHE A 41 3.60 -8.64 -2.06
C PHE A 41 4.73 -8.87 -3.06
N HIS A 42 5.78 -8.01 -3.02
CA HIS A 42 6.90 -8.09 -3.93
C HIS A 42 8.20 -7.69 -3.23
N GLN A 43 8.91 -8.69 -2.72
CA GLN A 43 10.16 -8.50 -1.96
C GLN A 43 11.18 -9.59 -2.29
N HIS A 44 12.46 -9.21 -2.33
CA HIS A 44 13.58 -10.10 -2.65
C HIS A 44 14.55 -10.28 -1.49
N THR A 45 15.21 -11.45 -1.48
CA THR A 45 16.23 -11.82 -0.49
C THR A 45 17.54 -12.22 -1.18
N VAL A 46 18.52 -12.63 -0.38
CA VAL A 46 19.78 -13.18 -0.88
C VAL A 46 19.62 -14.49 -1.65
N PHE A 47 18.45 -15.13 -1.59
CA PHE A 47 18.15 -16.35 -2.35
C PHE A 47 17.86 -16.08 -3.84
N SER A 48 17.69 -14.80 -4.21
CA SER A 48 17.71 -14.33 -5.59
C SER A 48 18.72 -13.17 -5.73
N ASP A 49 18.29 -12.00 -6.11
CA ASP A 49 19.15 -10.83 -6.32
C ASP A 49 19.07 -9.78 -5.19
N GLY A 50 18.18 -9.98 -4.23
CA GLY A 50 18.14 -9.16 -3.01
C GLY A 50 19.40 -9.28 -2.15
N SER A 51 19.64 -8.34 -1.27
CA SER A 51 20.85 -8.25 -0.45
C SER A 51 20.62 -8.48 1.04
N VAL A 52 19.42 -8.90 1.44
CA VAL A 52 19.06 -9.14 2.83
C VAL A 52 18.67 -10.60 3.08
N TRP A 53 18.89 -11.04 4.32
CA TRP A 53 18.48 -12.38 4.73
C TRP A 53 16.96 -12.46 4.97
N PRO A 54 16.30 -13.60 4.74
CA PRO A 54 14.84 -13.71 4.86
C PRO A 54 14.26 -13.26 6.21
N THR A 55 14.91 -13.60 7.33
CA THR A 55 14.45 -13.16 8.66
C THR A 55 14.52 -11.65 8.84
N TYR A 56 15.54 -11.01 8.24
CA TYR A 56 15.69 -9.56 8.27
C TYR A 56 14.55 -8.86 7.50
N ARG A 57 14.08 -9.46 6.40
CA ARG A 57 12.92 -8.95 5.65
C ARG A 57 11.67 -8.90 6.52
N VAL A 58 11.45 -9.92 7.35
CA VAL A 58 10.35 -9.95 8.33
C VAL A 58 10.54 -8.88 9.42
N GLU A 59 11.76 -8.75 9.95
CA GLU A 59 12.07 -7.72 10.96
C GLU A 59 11.83 -6.31 10.41
N GLU A 60 12.22 -6.05 9.16
CA GLU A 60 11.90 -4.78 8.49
C GLU A 60 10.39 -4.57 8.36
N ALA A 61 9.64 -5.59 7.96
CA ALA A 61 8.18 -5.51 7.86
C ALA A 61 7.55 -5.13 9.20
N TYR A 62 8.01 -5.73 10.30
CA TYR A 62 7.55 -5.40 11.64
C TYR A 62 7.88 -3.96 12.02
N VAL A 63 9.12 -3.51 11.79
CA VAL A 63 9.54 -2.12 12.05
C VAL A 63 8.79 -1.12 11.18
N GLU A 64 8.50 -1.50 9.94
CA GLU A 64 7.75 -0.70 8.98
C GLU A 64 6.22 -0.76 9.19
N ASP A 65 5.76 -1.48 10.24
CA ASP A 65 4.34 -1.62 10.60
C ASP A 65 3.49 -2.23 9.48
N LEU A 66 4.08 -3.19 8.73
CA LEU A 66 3.35 -4.02 7.77
C LEU A 66 2.62 -5.15 8.49
N ASP A 67 1.51 -5.56 7.92
CA ASP A 67 0.70 -6.70 8.38
C ASP A 67 0.97 -7.95 7.56
N ILE A 68 1.31 -7.78 6.27
CA ILE A 68 1.45 -8.84 5.27
C ILE A 68 2.72 -8.59 4.46
N ILE A 69 3.48 -9.67 4.21
CA ILE A 69 4.54 -9.67 3.19
C ILE A 69 4.51 -10.95 2.37
N ALA A 70 4.97 -10.85 1.13
CA ALA A 70 5.34 -12.02 0.33
C ALA A 70 6.81 -11.87 -0.09
N ILE A 71 7.61 -12.89 0.22
CA ILE A 71 8.98 -13.00 -0.30
C ILE A 71 8.87 -13.72 -1.63
N SER A 72 9.12 -12.99 -2.72
CA SER A 72 8.92 -13.44 -4.10
C SER A 72 10.26 -13.56 -4.85
N ASP A 73 11.20 -14.29 -4.26
CA ASP A 73 12.51 -14.50 -4.89
C ASP A 73 12.37 -15.06 -6.32
N HIS A 74 13.23 -14.60 -7.24
CA HIS A 74 13.28 -15.08 -8.61
C HIS A 74 13.62 -16.57 -8.68
N ILE A 75 13.00 -17.29 -9.60
CA ILE A 75 13.37 -18.67 -9.94
C ILE A 75 14.51 -18.68 -10.98
N GLU A 76 14.46 -17.78 -11.97
CA GLU A 76 15.39 -17.74 -13.10
C GLU A 76 16.66 -16.92 -12.83
N TYR A 77 16.60 -15.98 -11.89
CA TYR A 77 17.67 -15.01 -11.68
C TYR A 77 18.27 -15.10 -10.29
N ILE A 78 19.37 -15.85 -10.19
CA ILE A 78 20.08 -16.12 -8.93
C ILE A 78 21.55 -15.69 -9.10
N PRO A 79 21.84 -14.38 -9.12
CA PRO A 79 23.20 -13.90 -9.39
C PRO A 79 24.24 -14.30 -8.33
N LYS A 80 23.78 -14.63 -7.11
CA LYS A 80 24.63 -15.00 -5.98
C LYS A 80 24.79 -16.51 -5.79
N LYS A 81 24.40 -17.33 -6.79
CA LYS A 81 24.40 -18.80 -6.69
C LYS A 81 25.78 -19.43 -6.37
N ALA A 82 26.87 -18.70 -6.65
CA ALA A 82 28.21 -19.17 -6.35
C ALA A 82 28.51 -19.10 -4.83
N ASP A 83 27.99 -18.09 -4.14
CA ASP A 83 28.21 -17.84 -2.70
C ASP A 83 27.08 -18.39 -1.84
N ILE A 84 25.85 -18.34 -2.38
CA ILE A 84 24.63 -18.81 -1.72
C ILE A 84 23.95 -19.80 -2.68
N PRO A 85 24.34 -21.08 -2.65
CA PRO A 85 23.70 -22.10 -3.46
C PRO A 85 22.21 -22.21 -3.10
N ASN A 86 21.32 -21.92 -4.06
CA ASN A 86 19.89 -22.11 -3.90
C ASN A 86 19.44 -23.32 -4.72
N THR A 87 19.23 -24.45 -4.04
CA THR A 87 18.74 -25.70 -4.60
C THR A 87 17.32 -26.03 -4.13
N ASP A 88 16.74 -25.17 -3.29
CA ASP A 88 15.39 -25.29 -2.75
C ASP A 88 14.74 -23.91 -2.69
N PHE A 89 13.84 -23.63 -3.62
CA PHE A 89 13.17 -22.35 -3.77
C PHE A 89 12.14 -22.07 -2.66
N ASN A 90 11.78 -23.04 -1.83
CA ASN A 90 10.95 -22.85 -0.66
C ASN A 90 11.78 -22.26 0.51
N ARG A 91 13.12 -22.30 0.42
CA ARG A 91 14.00 -22.08 1.57
C ARG A 91 13.90 -20.66 2.14
N SER A 92 13.73 -19.63 1.33
CA SER A 92 13.57 -18.25 1.83
C SER A 92 12.31 -18.11 2.69
N TYR A 93 11.21 -18.70 2.26
CA TYR A 93 9.96 -18.75 3.03
C TYR A 93 10.13 -19.52 4.35
N GLU A 94 10.70 -20.72 4.30
CA GLU A 94 10.91 -21.57 5.49
C GLU A 94 11.77 -20.91 6.56
N ILE A 95 12.82 -20.18 6.16
CA ILE A 95 13.69 -19.41 7.07
C ILE A 95 12.93 -18.24 7.69
N ALA A 96 12.10 -17.54 6.92
CA ALA A 96 11.36 -16.37 7.37
C ALA A 96 10.17 -16.71 8.28
N LYS A 97 9.48 -17.83 8.00
CA LYS A 97 8.19 -18.18 8.64
C LYS A 97 8.19 -18.19 10.17
N PRO A 98 9.17 -18.81 10.86
CA PRO A 98 9.16 -18.81 12.34
C PRO A 98 9.29 -17.41 12.96
N ILE A 99 9.95 -16.48 12.24
CA ILE A 99 10.09 -15.09 12.69
C ILE A 99 8.81 -14.31 12.38
N ALA A 100 8.20 -14.54 11.23
CA ALA A 100 6.92 -13.95 10.86
C ALA A 100 5.83 -14.32 11.88
N ASP A 101 5.76 -15.59 12.27
CA ASP A 101 4.82 -16.07 13.31
C ASP A 101 5.04 -15.37 14.66
N ARG A 102 6.31 -15.20 15.05
CA ARG A 102 6.67 -14.51 16.30
C ARG A 102 6.23 -13.05 16.31
N TYR A 103 6.33 -12.36 15.19
CA TYR A 103 5.98 -10.93 15.06
C TYR A 103 4.53 -10.70 14.65
N GLY A 104 3.76 -11.77 14.37
CA GLY A 104 2.37 -11.67 13.90
C GLY A 104 2.25 -11.08 12.50
N ILE A 105 3.31 -11.25 11.67
CA ILE A 105 3.31 -10.89 10.25
C ILE A 105 2.73 -12.05 9.45
N ILE A 106 1.78 -11.77 8.59
CA ILE A 106 1.25 -12.74 7.63
C ILE A 106 2.27 -12.87 6.51
N LEU A 107 3.03 -13.95 6.51
CA LEU A 107 4.00 -14.28 5.46
C LEU A 107 3.35 -15.22 4.46
N ILE A 108 3.22 -14.78 3.22
CA ILE A 108 2.62 -15.55 2.12
C ILE A 108 3.75 -16.16 1.27
N PRO A 109 3.73 -17.49 1.00
CA PRO A 109 4.71 -18.12 0.14
C PRO A 109 4.55 -17.65 -1.31
N ALA A 110 5.66 -17.27 -1.95
CA ALA A 110 5.62 -16.66 -3.27
C ALA A 110 6.88 -16.98 -4.10
N VAL A 111 6.78 -16.75 -5.39
CA VAL A 111 7.91 -16.73 -6.34
C VAL A 111 7.67 -15.62 -7.37
N GLU A 112 8.74 -15.09 -7.92
CA GLU A 112 8.69 -14.27 -9.13
C GLU A 112 9.17 -15.09 -10.34
N ILE A 113 8.25 -15.25 -11.31
CA ILE A 113 8.50 -15.86 -12.61
C ILE A 113 8.99 -14.76 -13.54
N THR A 114 10.27 -14.82 -13.92
CA THR A 114 10.99 -13.72 -14.53
C THR A 114 11.28 -13.97 -16.00
N ARG A 115 10.76 -13.13 -16.87
CA ARG A 115 11.10 -13.08 -18.30
C ARG A 115 11.53 -11.68 -18.68
N ARG A 116 12.34 -11.52 -19.73
CA ARG A 116 12.55 -10.20 -20.31
C ARG A 116 11.25 -9.70 -20.92
N MET A 117 11.06 -8.39 -20.94
CA MET A 117 9.91 -7.80 -21.61
C MET A 117 10.05 -7.88 -23.13
N PRO A 118 9.06 -8.38 -23.91
CA PRO A 118 7.84 -9.01 -23.42
C PRO A 118 8.05 -10.46 -22.96
N PRO A 119 7.26 -11.01 -22.02
CA PRO A 119 6.10 -10.44 -21.35
C PRO A 119 6.41 -9.74 -20.03
N GLY A 120 7.65 -9.78 -19.50
CA GLY A 120 8.01 -9.23 -18.21
C GLY A 120 7.89 -10.25 -17.06
N HIS A 121 7.66 -9.76 -15.86
CA HIS A 121 7.73 -10.51 -14.63
C HIS A 121 6.33 -10.72 -14.02
N PHE A 122 6.15 -11.85 -13.34
CA PHE A 122 4.87 -12.20 -12.69
C PHE A 122 5.14 -12.77 -11.30
N ASN A 123 4.48 -12.24 -10.28
CA ASN A 123 4.45 -12.89 -8.98
C ASN A 123 3.32 -13.90 -8.90
N ALA A 124 3.64 -15.11 -8.43
CA ALA A 124 2.70 -16.13 -8.00
C ALA A 124 2.75 -16.21 -6.48
N ILE A 125 1.68 -15.81 -5.81
CA ILE A 125 1.58 -15.75 -4.34
C ILE A 125 0.55 -16.75 -3.80
N GLY A 126 0.80 -17.32 -2.62
CA GLY A 126 -0.01 -18.41 -2.05
C GLY A 126 0.28 -19.75 -2.72
N ILE A 127 1.51 -19.98 -3.20
CA ILE A 127 1.97 -21.25 -3.74
C ILE A 127 2.17 -22.29 -2.64
N LYS A 128 2.23 -23.57 -3.01
CA LYS A 128 2.49 -24.68 -2.08
C LYS A 128 3.92 -25.20 -2.17
N ASP A 129 4.51 -25.17 -3.36
CA ASP A 129 5.85 -25.65 -3.64
C ASP A 129 6.49 -24.82 -4.74
N ALA A 130 7.49 -24.03 -4.36
CA ALA A 130 8.25 -23.19 -5.29
C ALA A 130 9.15 -24.00 -6.22
N ASN A 131 9.59 -25.20 -5.82
CA ASN A 131 10.46 -26.05 -6.64
C ASN A 131 9.76 -26.58 -7.89
N ALA A 132 8.43 -26.67 -7.85
CA ALA A 132 7.65 -27.10 -9.01
C ALA A 132 7.82 -26.18 -10.24
N PHE A 133 8.26 -24.93 -10.04
CA PHE A 133 8.44 -23.97 -11.13
C PHE A 133 9.75 -24.15 -11.89
N GLU A 134 10.77 -24.82 -11.30
CA GLU A 134 12.10 -24.97 -11.89
C GLU A 134 12.07 -25.61 -13.28
N GLN A 135 11.18 -26.56 -13.53
CA GLN A 135 11.05 -27.26 -14.80
C GLN A 135 10.55 -26.39 -15.97
N PHE A 136 9.97 -25.21 -15.68
CA PHE A 136 9.37 -24.31 -16.66
C PHE A 136 10.26 -23.11 -17.01
N VAL A 137 11.45 -23.04 -16.42
CA VAL A 137 12.29 -21.86 -16.54
C VAL A 137 13.59 -22.14 -17.29
N ASN A 138 14.02 -21.19 -18.09
CA ASN A 138 15.34 -21.18 -18.69
C ASN A 138 16.24 -20.19 -17.93
N LYS A 139 17.14 -20.72 -17.09
CA LYS A 139 18.07 -19.91 -16.29
C LYS A 139 19.17 -19.26 -17.12
N GLU A 140 19.43 -19.76 -18.32
CA GLU A 140 20.48 -19.25 -19.21
C GLU A 140 19.95 -18.12 -20.10
N ASP A 141 18.68 -18.18 -20.50
CA ASP A 141 18.07 -17.17 -21.36
C ASP A 141 16.65 -16.79 -20.88
N ARG A 142 16.55 -15.65 -20.20
CA ARG A 142 15.27 -15.09 -19.74
C ARG A 142 14.42 -14.46 -20.86
N SER A 143 14.94 -14.35 -22.09
CA SER A 143 14.13 -13.98 -23.26
C SER A 143 13.35 -15.16 -23.84
N ASP A 144 13.68 -16.38 -23.44
CA ASP A 144 12.92 -17.57 -23.77
C ASP A 144 11.59 -17.60 -23.01
N THR A 145 10.49 -17.43 -23.72
CA THR A 145 9.13 -17.49 -23.17
C THR A 145 8.55 -18.91 -23.17
N THR A 146 9.29 -19.90 -23.67
CA THR A 146 8.90 -21.32 -23.61
C THR A 146 8.67 -21.70 -22.14
N GLY A 147 7.58 -22.38 -21.86
CA GLY A 147 7.22 -22.78 -20.50
C GLY A 147 6.55 -21.69 -19.64
N LEU A 148 6.51 -20.41 -20.05
CA LEU A 148 5.85 -19.36 -19.26
C LEU A 148 4.37 -19.68 -18.97
N THR A 149 3.60 -19.99 -20.02
CA THR A 149 2.19 -20.34 -19.84
C THR A 149 2.02 -21.52 -18.88
N ALA A 150 2.85 -22.57 -19.03
CA ALA A 150 2.82 -23.74 -18.16
C ALA A 150 3.21 -23.39 -16.70
N ALA A 151 4.17 -22.48 -16.49
CA ALA A 151 4.52 -21.97 -15.16
C ALA A 151 3.34 -21.24 -14.51
N LEU A 152 2.65 -20.38 -15.25
CA LEU A 152 1.47 -19.67 -14.74
C LEU A 152 0.29 -20.62 -14.49
N GLU A 153 0.07 -21.62 -15.35
CA GLU A 153 -0.90 -22.71 -15.15
C GLU A 153 -0.56 -23.53 -13.89
N GLU A 154 0.72 -23.81 -13.64
CA GLU A 154 1.17 -24.48 -12.42
C GLU A 154 0.86 -23.62 -11.18
N ALA A 155 1.07 -22.31 -11.23
CA ALA A 155 0.68 -21.41 -10.15
C ALA A 155 -0.82 -21.55 -9.83
N HIS A 156 -1.67 -21.51 -10.84
CA HIS A 156 -3.11 -21.70 -10.68
C HIS A 156 -3.47 -23.09 -10.15
N ARG A 157 -2.78 -24.15 -10.60
CA ARG A 157 -2.96 -25.53 -10.12
C ARG A 157 -2.66 -25.63 -8.61
N GLN A 158 -1.71 -24.87 -8.12
CA GLN A 158 -1.39 -24.78 -6.70
C GLN A 158 -2.40 -23.92 -5.91
N GLY A 159 -3.29 -23.18 -6.58
CA GLY A 159 -4.25 -22.26 -5.98
C GLY A 159 -3.68 -20.86 -5.74
N ALA A 160 -2.52 -20.57 -6.31
CA ALA A 160 -1.87 -19.27 -6.19
C ALA A 160 -2.65 -18.17 -6.92
N PHE A 161 -2.37 -16.95 -6.51
CA PHE A 161 -2.82 -15.72 -7.16
C PHE A 161 -1.67 -15.15 -7.99
N VAL A 162 -1.91 -14.84 -9.27
CA VAL A 162 -0.89 -14.34 -10.19
C VAL A 162 -1.14 -12.88 -10.53
N PHE A 163 -0.12 -12.05 -10.41
CA PHE A 163 -0.17 -10.67 -10.87
C PHE A 163 1.05 -10.25 -11.69
N TRP A 164 0.84 -9.31 -12.61
CA TRP A 164 1.88 -8.76 -13.46
C TRP A 164 2.63 -7.65 -12.74
N ASN A 165 3.96 -7.79 -12.65
CA ASN A 165 4.85 -6.88 -11.95
C ASN A 165 5.26 -5.70 -12.85
N HIS A 166 5.37 -4.50 -12.27
CA HIS A 166 5.98 -3.29 -12.87
C HIS A 166 5.91 -3.23 -14.41
N PRO A 167 4.70 -3.22 -15.04
CA PRO A 167 4.52 -3.32 -16.49
C PRO A 167 5.41 -2.41 -17.36
N PRO A 168 5.82 -1.18 -16.92
CA PRO A 168 6.70 -0.33 -17.69
C PRO A 168 8.17 -0.78 -17.75
N PHE A 169 8.58 -1.73 -16.89
CA PHE A 169 9.98 -2.15 -16.79
C PHE A 169 10.47 -2.84 -18.06
N GLN A 170 11.65 -2.44 -18.56
CA GLN A 170 12.25 -2.95 -19.81
C GLN A 170 11.42 -2.74 -21.09
N THR A 171 10.40 -1.91 -21.06
CA THR A 171 9.66 -1.48 -22.26
C THR A 171 10.34 -0.29 -22.91
N PRO A 172 10.04 0.02 -24.20
CA PRO A 172 10.49 1.24 -24.82
C PRO A 172 10.11 2.47 -24.00
N GLU A 173 11.07 3.36 -23.74
CA GLU A 173 10.90 4.59 -22.95
C GLU A 173 10.35 4.36 -21.52
N ASN A 174 10.43 3.13 -21.02
CA ASN A 174 9.81 2.73 -19.74
C ASN A 174 8.32 3.13 -19.64
N LYS A 175 7.57 3.01 -20.73
CA LYS A 175 6.13 3.24 -20.79
C LYS A 175 5.38 1.91 -20.77
N PRO A 176 4.20 1.83 -20.13
CA PRO A 176 3.37 0.64 -20.23
C PRO A 176 3.14 0.28 -21.69
N THR A 177 3.40 -0.97 -22.03
CA THR A 177 3.23 -1.45 -23.40
C THR A 177 2.51 -2.80 -23.39
N TRP A 178 1.40 -2.85 -24.12
CA TRP A 178 0.62 -4.08 -24.27
C TRP A 178 1.13 -4.86 -25.47
N PHE A 179 1.64 -6.09 -25.22
CA PHE A 179 2.10 -6.98 -26.28
C PHE A 179 1.11 -8.12 -26.52
N PRO A 180 1.15 -8.82 -27.68
CA PRO A 180 0.24 -9.94 -27.99
C PRO A 180 0.23 -11.03 -26.92
N ILE A 181 1.36 -11.30 -26.28
CA ILE A 181 1.46 -12.29 -25.21
C ILE A 181 0.59 -11.91 -23.99
N HIS A 182 0.49 -10.63 -23.66
CA HIS A 182 -0.36 -10.17 -22.54
C HIS A 182 -1.83 -10.41 -22.84
N GLU A 183 -2.24 -10.23 -24.11
CA GLU A 183 -3.60 -10.54 -24.56
C GLU A 183 -3.90 -12.03 -24.45
N GLU A 184 -2.95 -12.89 -24.81
CA GLU A 184 -3.07 -14.34 -24.66
C GLU A 184 -3.22 -14.74 -23.20
N LEU A 185 -2.32 -14.26 -22.32
CA LEU A 185 -2.33 -14.57 -20.88
C LEU A 185 -3.63 -14.08 -20.21
N LYS A 186 -4.09 -12.87 -20.56
CA LYS A 186 -5.36 -12.33 -20.09
C LYS A 186 -6.54 -13.20 -20.53
N ASN A 187 -6.61 -13.58 -21.80
CA ASN A 187 -7.70 -14.39 -22.34
C ASN A 187 -7.73 -15.80 -21.73
N LYS A 188 -6.59 -16.34 -21.37
CA LYS A 188 -6.45 -17.58 -20.58
C LYS A 188 -6.76 -17.39 -19.09
N LYS A 189 -7.01 -16.16 -18.63
CA LYS A 189 -7.22 -15.79 -17.21
C LYS A 189 -6.04 -16.17 -16.31
N LEU A 190 -4.83 -16.11 -16.84
CA LEU A 190 -3.61 -16.42 -16.11
C LEU A 190 -3.06 -15.22 -15.32
N ILE A 191 -3.58 -14.02 -15.58
CA ILE A 191 -3.28 -12.79 -14.84
C ILE A 191 -4.53 -12.36 -14.09
N GLN A 192 -4.43 -12.15 -12.78
CA GLN A 192 -5.55 -11.78 -11.90
C GLN A 192 -5.36 -10.40 -11.26
N GLY A 193 -4.16 -9.84 -11.34
CA GLY A 193 -3.82 -8.54 -10.77
C GLY A 193 -2.65 -7.88 -11.48
N VAL A 194 -2.38 -6.63 -11.13
CA VAL A 194 -1.27 -5.86 -11.70
C VAL A 194 -0.76 -4.81 -10.72
N GLU A 195 0.54 -4.54 -10.75
CA GLU A 195 1.14 -3.43 -10.01
C GLU A 195 0.89 -2.11 -10.73
N VAL A 196 0.00 -1.29 -10.18
CA VAL A 196 -0.25 0.08 -10.65
C VAL A 196 0.81 1.05 -10.14
N ALA A 197 1.52 0.65 -9.07
CA ALA A 197 2.65 1.38 -8.54
C ALA A 197 3.74 0.43 -8.03
N ASN A 198 4.97 0.66 -8.52
CA ASN A 198 6.21 0.02 -8.09
C ASN A 198 7.35 1.02 -8.35
N GLY A 199 7.85 1.68 -7.28
CA GLY A 199 8.78 2.80 -7.40
C GLY A 199 8.22 4.04 -8.11
N ARG A 200 7.20 3.89 -8.93
CA ARG A 200 6.40 4.94 -9.58
C ARG A 200 4.96 4.47 -9.74
N TYR A 201 4.03 5.42 -9.81
CA TYR A 201 2.64 5.18 -10.21
C TYR A 201 2.52 5.28 -11.73
N ASP A 202 1.66 4.43 -12.32
CA ASP A 202 1.35 4.49 -13.73
C ASP A 202 -0.16 4.48 -13.99
N LYS A 203 -0.65 5.56 -14.58
CA LYS A 203 -2.09 5.78 -14.79
C LYS A 203 -2.70 4.84 -15.83
N GLU A 204 -1.92 4.46 -16.83
CA GLU A 204 -2.39 3.55 -17.89
C GLU A 204 -2.54 2.13 -17.34
N VAL A 205 -1.60 1.70 -16.48
CA VAL A 205 -1.71 0.41 -15.79
C VAL A 205 -2.89 0.40 -14.82
N PHE A 206 -3.17 1.52 -14.16
CA PHE A 206 -4.37 1.62 -13.32
C PHE A 206 -5.65 1.50 -14.16
N GLN A 207 -5.68 2.09 -15.36
CA GLN A 207 -6.82 1.91 -16.28
C GLN A 207 -6.98 0.43 -16.68
N TRP A 208 -5.88 -0.29 -17.02
CA TRP A 208 -5.95 -1.72 -17.31
C TRP A 208 -6.52 -2.54 -16.14
N ALA A 209 -6.12 -2.21 -14.91
CA ALA A 209 -6.64 -2.89 -13.73
C ALA A 209 -8.17 -2.73 -13.58
N LEU A 210 -8.71 -1.57 -13.96
CA LEU A 210 -10.15 -1.31 -13.96
C LEU A 210 -10.85 -2.01 -15.13
N ASP A 211 -10.30 -1.90 -16.35
CA ASP A 211 -10.91 -2.43 -17.58
C ASP A 211 -10.99 -3.96 -17.60
N TYR A 212 -9.97 -4.62 -17.03
CA TYR A 212 -9.89 -6.09 -17.00
C TYR A 212 -10.35 -6.70 -15.68
N ASP A 213 -10.88 -5.87 -14.78
CA ASP A 213 -11.32 -6.28 -13.44
C ASP A 213 -10.23 -7.01 -12.64
N TRP A 214 -8.99 -6.51 -12.74
CA TRP A 214 -7.83 -7.05 -12.03
C TRP A 214 -7.65 -6.43 -10.65
N THR A 215 -7.06 -7.19 -9.75
CA THR A 215 -6.66 -6.72 -8.42
C THR A 215 -5.55 -5.68 -8.54
N ILE A 216 -5.69 -4.59 -7.79
CA ILE A 216 -4.80 -3.43 -7.82
C ILE A 216 -3.73 -3.60 -6.75
N PHE A 217 -2.45 -3.57 -7.15
CA PHE A 217 -1.30 -3.63 -6.25
C PHE A 217 -0.45 -2.37 -6.28
N SER A 218 0.15 -2.07 -5.13
CA SER A 218 1.28 -1.17 -4.96
C SER A 218 2.29 -1.86 -4.07
N ASN A 219 3.44 -2.23 -4.62
CA ASN A 219 4.47 -2.99 -3.91
C ASN A 219 5.84 -2.31 -4.06
N THR A 220 6.81 -2.77 -3.27
CA THR A 220 8.13 -2.12 -3.24
C THR A 220 9.13 -2.68 -4.22
N ASP A 221 9.09 -3.98 -4.51
CA ASP A 221 10.15 -4.68 -5.24
C ASP A 221 11.52 -4.44 -4.60
N VAL A 222 11.56 -4.54 -3.27
CA VAL A 222 12.72 -4.15 -2.50
C VAL A 222 13.81 -5.22 -2.54
N HIS A 223 15.00 -4.83 -3.00
CA HIS A 223 16.18 -5.68 -3.07
C HIS A 223 17.19 -5.39 -1.97
N THR A 224 17.20 -4.17 -1.43
CA THR A 224 18.08 -3.73 -0.34
C THR A 224 17.29 -3.53 0.95
N THR A 225 17.91 -3.00 1.98
CA THR A 225 17.19 -2.60 3.20
C THR A 225 16.20 -1.48 2.92
N ILE A 226 15.02 -1.52 3.57
CA ILE A 226 13.93 -0.55 3.34
C ILE A 226 14.31 0.85 3.84
N THR A 227 14.89 0.97 5.04
CA THR A 227 15.15 2.27 5.68
C THR A 227 16.09 3.18 4.88
N PRO A 228 17.26 2.72 4.39
CA PRO A 228 18.10 3.53 3.51
C PRO A 228 17.42 3.88 2.19
N ARG A 229 16.65 2.96 1.60
CA ARG A 229 15.87 3.21 0.39
C ARG A 229 14.86 4.33 0.60
N LYS A 230 14.10 4.32 1.71
CA LYS A 230 13.17 5.41 2.05
C LYS A 230 13.84 6.76 2.19
N ALA A 231 15.06 6.80 2.74
CA ALA A 231 15.83 8.05 2.83
C ALA A 231 16.20 8.58 1.43
N VAL A 232 16.62 7.70 0.51
CA VAL A 232 16.93 8.05 -0.88
C VAL A 232 15.65 8.45 -1.64
N ASP A 233 14.58 7.69 -1.46
CA ASP A 233 13.29 7.90 -2.14
C ASP A 233 12.42 8.97 -1.46
N LYS A 234 12.98 9.75 -0.53
CA LYS A 234 12.29 10.82 0.21
C LYS A 234 10.99 10.34 0.89
N GLY A 235 11.02 9.16 1.49
CA GLY A 235 9.90 8.60 2.21
C GLY A 235 8.79 8.03 1.33
N LYS A 236 9.07 7.72 0.08
CA LYS A 236 8.10 7.07 -0.82
C LYS A 236 7.63 5.74 -0.22
N THR A 237 6.35 5.66 0.07
CA THR A 237 5.69 4.45 0.55
C THR A 237 4.96 3.80 -0.60
N SER A 238 5.15 2.50 -0.79
CA SER A 238 4.43 1.68 -1.78
C SER A 238 3.87 0.48 -1.03
N LEU A 239 2.57 0.43 -0.85
CA LEU A 239 1.87 -0.60 -0.08
C LEU A 239 0.54 -0.93 -0.74
N THR A 240 0.11 -2.18 -0.61
CA THR A 240 -1.25 -2.60 -0.93
C THR A 240 -2.07 -2.68 0.36
N LEU A 241 -3.13 -1.89 0.45
CA LEU A 241 -4.13 -2.03 1.50
C LEU A 241 -5.10 -3.15 1.12
N VAL A 242 -5.27 -4.12 2.01
CA VAL A 242 -6.12 -5.29 1.80
C VAL A 242 -7.28 -5.25 2.78
N LEU A 243 -8.52 -5.31 2.28
CA LEU A 243 -9.72 -5.35 3.10
C LEU A 243 -10.06 -6.82 3.40
N ALA A 244 -9.51 -7.35 4.47
CA ALA A 244 -9.63 -8.74 4.90
C ALA A 244 -10.55 -8.89 6.11
N LYS A 245 -11.27 -10.01 6.22
CA LYS A 245 -12.14 -10.29 7.38
C LYS A 245 -11.32 -10.52 8.63
N ASP A 246 -10.26 -11.29 8.48
CA ASP A 246 -9.39 -11.73 9.57
C ASP A 246 -7.93 -11.54 9.20
N ARG A 247 -7.05 -11.57 10.21
CA ARG A 247 -5.59 -11.53 10.02
C ARG A 247 -5.04 -12.94 9.77
N THR A 248 -5.51 -13.58 8.67
CA THR A 248 -5.03 -14.88 8.20
C THR A 248 -4.66 -14.86 6.73
N GLU A 249 -3.79 -15.77 6.30
CA GLU A 249 -3.42 -15.91 4.90
C GLU A 249 -4.66 -16.18 4.03
N GLU A 250 -5.56 -17.06 4.49
CA GLU A 250 -6.78 -17.42 3.76
C GLU A 250 -7.67 -16.20 3.51
N SER A 251 -7.86 -15.35 4.53
CA SER A 251 -8.68 -14.14 4.42
C SER A 251 -8.04 -13.09 3.51
N VAL A 252 -6.70 -12.99 3.53
CA VAL A 252 -5.96 -12.14 2.60
C VAL A 252 -6.12 -12.65 1.17
N MET A 253 -5.90 -13.94 0.93
CA MET A 253 -6.03 -14.54 -0.42
C MET A 253 -7.48 -14.46 -0.95
N GLU A 254 -8.50 -14.57 -0.08
CA GLU A 254 -9.90 -14.29 -0.44
C GLU A 254 -10.07 -12.83 -0.87
N ALA A 255 -9.55 -11.88 -0.09
CA ALA A 255 -9.64 -10.45 -0.41
C ALA A 255 -8.97 -10.11 -1.74
N LEU A 256 -7.81 -10.72 -2.04
CA LEU A 256 -7.15 -10.53 -3.34
C LEU A 256 -8.01 -11.04 -4.51
N ARG A 257 -8.60 -12.24 -4.39
CA ARG A 257 -9.48 -12.81 -5.43
C ARG A 257 -10.73 -11.98 -5.65
N ASP A 258 -11.24 -11.35 -4.58
CA ASP A 258 -12.39 -10.45 -4.63
C ASP A 258 -12.01 -8.99 -4.94
N ARG A 259 -10.75 -8.72 -5.27
CA ARG A 259 -10.23 -7.38 -5.62
C ARG A 259 -10.40 -6.32 -4.53
N ARG A 260 -10.57 -6.76 -3.27
CA ARG A 260 -10.72 -5.88 -2.11
C ARG A 260 -9.38 -5.27 -1.70
N THR A 261 -8.80 -4.47 -2.62
CA THR A 261 -7.50 -3.81 -2.44
C THR A 261 -7.55 -2.35 -2.81
N VAL A 262 -6.66 -1.57 -2.19
CA VAL A 262 -6.39 -0.18 -2.53
C VAL A 262 -4.86 0.01 -2.55
N ALA A 263 -4.33 0.51 -3.66
CA ALA A 263 -2.92 0.86 -3.75
C ALA A 263 -2.65 2.15 -3.00
N LEU A 264 -1.64 2.14 -2.14
CA LEU A 264 -1.10 3.31 -1.46
C LEU A 264 0.29 3.60 -2.02
N PHE A 265 0.45 4.74 -2.67
CA PHE A 265 1.74 5.20 -3.19
C PHE A 265 1.96 6.68 -2.89
N GLN A 266 3.01 7.01 -2.13
CA GLN A 266 3.43 8.39 -1.82
C GLN A 266 2.30 9.28 -1.24
N ASN A 267 1.55 8.79 -0.26
CA ASN A 267 0.38 9.47 0.32
C ASN A 267 -0.77 9.70 -0.69
N VAL A 268 -0.87 8.90 -1.73
CA VAL A 268 -2.01 8.86 -2.64
C VAL A 268 -2.64 7.47 -2.62
N LEU A 269 -3.96 7.41 -2.56
CA LEU A 269 -4.74 6.17 -2.66
C LEU A 269 -5.29 6.02 -4.08
N TYR A 270 -5.17 4.81 -4.62
CA TYR A 270 -5.73 4.42 -5.91
C TYR A 270 -6.54 3.15 -5.74
N GLY A 271 -7.80 3.16 -6.03
CA GLY A 271 -8.65 1.97 -5.83
C GLY A 271 -10.04 2.13 -6.37
N ARG A 272 -10.78 1.02 -6.42
CA ARG A 272 -12.19 1.04 -6.77
C ARG A 272 -12.99 1.83 -5.73
N LYS A 273 -14.00 2.57 -6.19
CA LYS A 273 -14.80 3.44 -5.32
C LYS A 273 -15.37 2.69 -4.12
N GLU A 274 -15.94 1.50 -4.35
CA GLU A 274 -16.55 0.66 -3.31
C GLU A 274 -15.59 0.24 -2.18
N HIS A 275 -14.28 0.27 -2.41
CA HIS A 275 -13.27 -0.07 -1.41
C HIS A 275 -12.66 1.16 -0.75
N VAL A 276 -12.40 2.21 -1.51
CA VAL A 276 -11.71 3.39 -1.00
C VAL A 276 -12.66 4.38 -0.31
N GLU A 277 -13.91 4.52 -0.81
CA GLU A 277 -14.89 5.45 -0.23
C GLU A 277 -15.19 5.15 1.26
N PRO A 278 -15.49 3.90 1.69
CA PRO A 278 -15.77 3.64 3.09
C PRO A 278 -14.55 3.85 4.00
N ILE A 279 -13.33 3.65 3.50
CA ILE A 279 -12.09 3.99 4.26
C ILE A 279 -12.08 5.49 4.56
N VAL A 280 -12.30 6.32 3.54
CA VAL A 280 -12.29 7.78 3.68
C VAL A 280 -13.45 8.27 4.53
N ALA A 281 -14.67 7.79 4.25
CA ALA A 281 -15.87 8.20 4.96
C ALA A 281 -15.82 7.89 6.47
N ASN A 282 -15.23 6.76 6.85
CA ASN A 282 -15.05 6.40 8.25
C ASN A 282 -13.83 7.10 8.91
N SER A 283 -12.96 7.72 8.11
CA SER A 283 -11.81 8.47 8.62
C SER A 283 -12.12 9.93 8.91
N ILE A 284 -13.13 10.50 8.29
CA ILE A 284 -13.43 11.94 8.38
C ILE A 284 -14.71 12.17 9.18
N ASN A 285 -14.62 13.00 10.22
CA ASN A 285 -15.75 13.50 10.98
C ASN A 285 -15.93 15.00 10.74
N ALA A 286 -17.17 15.50 10.76
CA ALA A 286 -17.45 16.91 10.64
C ALA A 286 -18.50 17.33 11.67
N LYS A 287 -18.27 18.48 12.32
CA LYS A 287 -19.22 19.05 13.29
C LYS A 287 -19.31 20.57 13.16
N MET A 288 -20.49 21.10 13.51
CA MET A 288 -20.72 22.52 13.56
C MET A 288 -20.53 23.02 15.01
N ILE A 289 -19.67 24.00 15.19
CA ILE A 289 -19.40 24.63 16.49
C ILE A 289 -19.96 26.05 16.48
N THR A 290 -20.73 26.40 17.49
CA THR A 290 -21.19 27.79 17.70
C THR A 290 -20.41 28.41 18.83
N LEU A 291 -19.70 29.52 18.56
CA LEU A 291 -18.92 30.23 19.54
C LEU A 291 -19.19 31.74 19.40
N ASN A 292 -19.68 32.38 20.47
CA ASN A 292 -20.01 33.80 20.49
C ASN A 292 -20.91 34.26 19.32
N GLY A 293 -21.89 33.42 18.94
CA GLY A 293 -22.81 33.69 17.84
C GLY A 293 -22.26 33.47 16.44
N ASN A 294 -21.01 33.03 16.32
CA ASN A 294 -20.39 32.67 15.06
C ASN A 294 -20.41 31.13 14.85
N TYR A 295 -20.54 30.69 13.60
CA TYR A 295 -20.53 29.30 13.22
C TYR A 295 -19.16 28.92 12.68
N PHE A 296 -18.62 27.76 13.13
CA PHE A 296 -17.39 27.16 12.68
C PHE A 296 -17.68 25.73 12.29
N LEU A 297 -17.23 25.34 11.10
CA LEU A 297 -17.17 23.94 10.69
C LEU A 297 -15.80 23.39 11.11
N GLU A 298 -15.80 22.37 11.93
CA GLU A 298 -14.61 21.59 12.25
C GLU A 298 -14.65 20.27 11.46
N VAL A 299 -13.56 19.97 10.75
CA VAL A 299 -13.35 18.71 10.03
C VAL A 299 -12.17 18.01 10.68
N GLU A 300 -12.36 16.79 11.13
CA GLU A 300 -11.41 16.01 11.90
C GLU A 300 -11.03 14.71 11.14
N ASN A 301 -9.75 14.37 11.14
CA ASN A 301 -9.25 13.08 10.69
C ASN A 301 -9.05 12.15 11.89
N LEU A 302 -9.90 11.16 12.01
CA LEU A 302 -9.90 10.20 13.14
C LEU A 302 -8.75 9.19 13.09
N TYR A 303 -8.04 9.08 11.94
CA TYR A 303 -6.98 8.11 11.68
C TYR A 303 -5.68 8.79 11.27
N HIS A 304 -4.76 8.09 10.59
CA HIS A 304 -3.38 8.56 10.41
C HIS A 304 -3.03 8.93 8.97
N PHE A 305 -3.81 8.48 7.97
CA PHE A 305 -3.56 8.82 6.58
C PHE A 305 -3.92 10.29 6.30
N PRO A 306 -3.02 11.11 5.74
CA PRO A 306 -3.30 12.51 5.46
C PRO A 306 -4.22 12.65 4.23
N TYR A 307 -5.22 13.53 4.30
CA TYR A 307 -6.12 13.81 3.19
C TYR A 307 -5.93 15.23 2.68
N GLU A 308 -5.81 15.38 1.35
CA GLU A 308 -5.86 16.67 0.66
C GLU A 308 -7.31 16.95 0.28
N ILE A 309 -7.95 17.89 1.01
CA ILE A 309 -9.38 18.13 0.94
C ILE A 309 -9.69 19.42 0.18
N GLU A 310 -10.67 19.33 -0.71
CA GLU A 310 -11.38 20.47 -1.28
C GLU A 310 -12.86 20.38 -0.89
N ILE A 311 -13.38 21.38 -0.19
CA ILE A 311 -14.82 21.50 0.12
C ILE A 311 -15.55 22.02 -1.12
N LEU A 312 -16.33 21.15 -1.75
CA LEU A 312 -17.15 21.49 -2.91
C LEU A 312 -18.39 22.30 -2.52
N GLY A 313 -18.95 21.99 -1.35
CA GLY A 313 -20.12 22.68 -0.83
C GLY A 313 -20.55 22.18 0.54
N ILE A 314 -21.45 22.92 1.13
CA ILE A 314 -22.17 22.60 2.35
C ILE A 314 -23.66 22.79 2.03
N SER A 315 -24.55 22.22 2.84
CA SER A 315 -25.99 22.36 2.68
C SER A 315 -26.45 23.79 2.47
N GLU A 316 -27.57 23.96 1.78
CA GLU A 316 -28.15 25.25 1.41
C GLU A 316 -28.33 26.17 2.63
N GLY A 317 -28.00 27.45 2.47
CA GLY A 317 -28.09 28.48 3.53
C GLY A 317 -26.80 28.68 4.31
N TYR A 318 -25.71 27.99 3.95
CA TYR A 318 -24.39 28.16 4.54
C TYR A 318 -23.32 28.46 3.48
N LYS A 319 -22.35 29.30 3.86
CA LYS A 319 -21.13 29.58 3.07
C LYS A 319 -19.87 29.32 3.87
N ILE A 320 -18.89 28.72 3.23
CA ILE A 320 -17.57 28.43 3.81
C ILE A 320 -16.54 29.35 3.17
N ARG A 321 -15.65 29.91 3.99
CA ARG A 321 -14.61 30.84 3.54
C ARG A 321 -13.40 30.13 2.98
N ASN A 322 -12.84 29.16 3.70
CA ASN A 322 -11.66 28.40 3.27
C ASN A 322 -12.07 27.01 2.83
N ARG A 323 -11.74 26.66 1.58
CA ARG A 323 -12.24 25.42 0.94
C ARG A 323 -11.19 24.36 0.69
N THR A 324 -9.89 24.69 0.79
CA THR A 324 -8.82 23.73 0.48
C THR A 324 -7.81 23.69 1.60
N PHE A 325 -7.50 22.48 2.07
CA PHE A 325 -6.51 22.24 3.13
C PHE A 325 -6.03 20.80 3.12
N THR A 326 -4.87 20.57 3.75
CA THR A 326 -4.41 19.21 4.09
C THR A 326 -4.86 18.90 5.50
N LEU A 327 -5.53 17.78 5.71
CA LEU A 327 -6.00 17.28 6.99
C LEU A 327 -5.10 16.11 7.41
N ASN A 328 -4.11 16.39 8.25
CA ASN A 328 -3.18 15.37 8.71
C ASN A 328 -3.85 14.38 9.67
N GLY A 329 -3.19 13.22 9.90
CA GLY A 329 -3.71 12.23 10.81
C GLY A 329 -3.88 12.72 12.24
N GLY A 330 -5.05 12.50 12.83
CA GLY A 330 -5.40 12.97 14.17
C GLY A 330 -5.58 14.48 14.29
N GLU A 331 -5.63 15.22 13.17
CA GLU A 331 -5.80 16.67 13.13
C GLU A 331 -7.27 17.05 12.96
N ALA A 332 -7.65 18.18 13.57
CA ALA A 332 -8.93 18.85 13.33
C ALA A 332 -8.68 20.25 12.82
N ILE A 333 -9.34 20.62 11.72
CA ILE A 333 -9.25 21.94 11.10
C ILE A 333 -10.60 22.66 11.16
N GLY A 334 -10.59 23.87 11.73
CA GLY A 334 -11.75 24.76 11.79
C GLY A 334 -11.80 25.76 10.64
N THR A 335 -12.97 25.95 10.03
CA THR A 335 -13.21 27.03 9.06
C THR A 335 -14.48 27.79 9.40
N THR A 336 -14.47 29.13 9.17
CA THR A 336 -15.62 29.99 9.44
C THR A 336 -16.75 29.70 8.46
N VAL A 337 -17.97 29.58 8.98
CA VAL A 337 -19.19 29.37 8.21
C VAL A 337 -20.11 30.57 8.41
N THR A 338 -20.63 31.14 7.33
CA THR A 338 -21.64 32.17 7.35
C THR A 338 -23.00 31.52 7.09
N ARG A 339 -23.97 31.75 7.98
CA ARG A 339 -25.36 31.36 7.79
C ARG A 339 -26.14 32.48 7.09
N GLU A 340 -26.75 32.18 5.92
CA GLU A 340 -27.41 33.22 5.12
C GLU A 340 -28.92 33.35 5.41
N LYS A 341 -29.60 32.28 5.83
CA LYS A 341 -31.02 32.31 6.21
C LYS A 341 -31.33 31.25 7.28
N PRO A 342 -32.16 31.58 8.29
CA PRO A 342 -32.68 30.61 9.23
C PRO A 342 -33.74 29.75 8.52
N LYS A 343 -33.39 28.51 8.10
CA LYS A 343 -34.34 27.48 7.77
C LYS A 343 -34.44 26.49 8.92
N SER A 344 -35.59 25.81 9.05
CA SER A 344 -35.79 24.64 9.91
C SER A 344 -34.63 23.66 9.71
N GLU A 345 -34.05 23.17 10.77
CA GLU A 345 -32.81 22.37 10.80
C GLU A 345 -32.81 21.24 9.77
N PRO A 346 -32.16 21.37 8.61
CA PRO A 346 -31.89 20.25 7.74
C PRO A 346 -30.67 19.51 8.26
N VAL A 347 -30.58 18.23 8.01
CA VAL A 347 -29.32 17.48 8.12
C VAL A 347 -28.29 18.25 7.28
N ILE A 348 -27.28 18.80 7.94
CA ILE A 348 -26.22 19.53 7.26
C ILE A 348 -25.27 18.49 6.69
N ALA A 349 -25.03 18.52 5.40
CA ALA A 349 -24.07 17.65 4.73
C ALA A 349 -22.94 18.48 4.10
N LEU A 350 -21.75 17.97 4.18
CA LEU A 350 -20.52 18.54 3.63
C LEU A 350 -20.07 17.70 2.45
N ARG A 351 -19.96 18.28 1.25
CA ARG A 351 -19.42 17.62 0.07
C ARG A 351 -17.93 17.91 -0.05
N LEU A 352 -17.14 16.84 -0.05
CA LEU A 352 -15.68 16.87 -0.11
C LEU A 352 -15.18 16.20 -1.36
N LYS A 353 -14.14 16.77 -1.95
CA LYS A 353 -13.28 16.11 -2.96
C LYS A 353 -11.93 15.83 -2.33
N LEU A 354 -11.49 14.59 -2.42
CA LEU A 354 -10.22 14.11 -1.88
C LEU A 354 -9.17 14.11 -3.00
N LYS A 355 -8.33 15.14 -3.06
CA LYS A 355 -7.39 15.35 -4.18
C LYS A 355 -6.27 14.32 -4.27
N ASN A 356 -5.98 13.62 -3.18
CA ASN A 356 -5.02 12.52 -3.12
C ASN A 356 -5.69 11.13 -3.03
N VAL A 357 -6.95 11.00 -3.48
CA VAL A 357 -7.66 9.72 -3.56
C VAL A 357 -8.28 9.58 -4.94
N TYR A 358 -7.84 8.59 -5.71
CA TYR A 358 -8.26 8.36 -7.08
C TYR A 358 -9.10 7.09 -7.20
N ILE A 359 -10.24 7.19 -7.87
CA ILE A 359 -11.15 6.07 -8.19
C ILE A 359 -11.06 5.65 -9.66
N THR A 360 -10.52 6.51 -10.50
CA THR A 360 -10.03 6.23 -11.86
C THR A 360 -8.75 7.05 -12.10
N PRO A 361 -7.99 6.82 -13.18
CA PRO A 361 -6.80 7.63 -13.49
C PRO A 361 -7.01 9.15 -13.53
N GLU A 362 -8.24 9.58 -13.86
CA GLU A 362 -8.58 11.00 -14.06
C GLU A 362 -9.60 11.53 -13.02
N GLN A 363 -10.11 10.66 -12.14
CA GLN A 363 -11.18 11.04 -11.22
C GLN A 363 -10.79 10.84 -9.76
N ASN A 364 -10.82 11.95 -9.02
CA ASN A 364 -10.72 11.90 -7.55
C ASN A 364 -12.03 11.44 -6.90
N LEU A 365 -11.92 10.91 -5.70
CA LEU A 365 -13.06 10.55 -4.88
C LEU A 365 -13.78 11.81 -4.39
N GLU A 366 -15.10 11.83 -4.54
CA GLU A 366 -16.01 12.79 -3.90
C GLU A 366 -16.92 12.04 -2.93
N ILE A 367 -17.06 12.56 -1.72
CA ILE A 367 -17.90 12.00 -0.67
C ILE A 367 -18.81 13.06 -0.06
N GLU A 368 -19.87 12.59 0.58
CA GLU A 368 -20.74 13.41 1.42
C GLU A 368 -20.59 12.99 2.89
N VAL A 369 -20.26 13.94 3.76
CA VAL A 369 -20.06 13.73 5.19
C VAL A 369 -21.16 14.45 5.95
N PRO A 370 -21.93 13.74 6.82
CA PRO A 370 -22.92 14.40 7.67
C PRO A 370 -22.21 15.32 8.68
N VAL A 371 -22.74 16.54 8.89
CA VAL A 371 -22.24 17.49 9.89
C VAL A 371 -23.11 17.37 11.14
N ARG A 372 -22.49 17.03 12.25
CA ARG A 372 -23.13 16.86 13.56
C ARG A 372 -23.16 18.16 14.37
#